data_6227a5763cf6d37998f754e0bf12384c
#
_entry.id   6227a5763cf6d37998f754e0bf12384c
#
_cell.length_a   1.000
_cell.length_b   1.000
_cell.length_c   1.000
_cell.angle_alpha   90.00
_cell.angle_beta   90.00
_cell.angle_gamma   90.00
#
_symmetry.space_group_name_H-M   'P 1'
#
loop_
_entity.id
_entity.type
_entity.pdbx_description
1 polymer ?
#
loop_
_entity_poly.entity_id
_entity_poly.type
_entity_poly.pdbx_seq_one_letter_code
_entity_poly.pdbx_strand_id
1 'polypeptide(L)'
;MANVGNKLYRQAETKKEDAAEIDRQILRLEDDIRKLKIEFDIYFNGAAKRPPLEMRARIESALKRIADDRNITFAQRYHFNTLTSRFNSYRELWRRNLKKKGEELI
;
A
#
# COMPACT_ATOMS: atom_id res chain seq x y z
N MET A 1 34.90 -25.92 7.21
CA MET A 1 35.43 -24.56 7.24
C MET A 1 34.50 -23.63 6.47
N ALA A 2 33.85 -22.75 7.19
CA ALA A 2 32.99 -21.77 6.55
C ALA A 2 33.87 -20.78 5.78
N ASN A 3 33.70 -20.67 4.50
CA ASN A 3 34.47 -19.75 3.71
C ASN A 3 33.69 -18.47 3.44
N VAL A 4 34.41 -17.41 3.12
CA VAL A 4 33.90 -16.09 2.89
C VAL A 4 32.91 -16.07 1.69
N GLY A 5 33.19 -16.93 0.67
CA GLY A 5 32.35 -17.01 -0.51
C GLY A 5 30.94 -17.48 -0.21
N ASN A 6 30.74 -18.44 0.68
CA ASN A 6 29.41 -18.90 1.08
C ASN A 6 28.64 -17.80 1.81
N LYS A 7 29.31 -17.04 2.65
CA LYS A 7 28.69 -15.95 3.39
C LYS A 7 28.23 -14.84 2.45
N LEU A 8 29.06 -14.47 1.48
CA LEU A 8 28.69 -13.45 0.49
C LEU A 8 27.52 -13.91 -0.39
N TYR A 9 27.51 -15.19 -0.78
CA TYR A 9 26.44 -15.74 -1.58
C TYR A 9 25.10 -15.68 -0.81
N ARG A 10 25.08 -16.02 0.46
CA ARG A 10 23.88 -15.94 1.29
C ARG A 10 23.36 -14.51 1.43
N GLN A 11 24.24 -13.53 1.56
CA GLN A 11 23.85 -12.13 1.62
C GLN A 11 23.20 -11.68 0.32
N ALA A 12 23.72 -12.10 -0.82
CA ALA A 12 23.17 -11.77 -2.13
C ALA A 12 21.79 -12.39 -2.32
N GLU A 13 21.60 -13.65 -1.91
CA GLU A 13 20.29 -14.31 -1.97
C GLU A 13 19.27 -13.61 -1.07
N THR A 14 19.65 -13.27 0.15
CA THR A 14 18.78 -12.57 1.09
C THR A 14 18.31 -11.24 0.52
N LYS A 15 19.21 -10.48 -0.11
CA LYS A 15 18.84 -9.21 -0.76
C LYS A 15 17.86 -9.42 -1.90
N LYS A 16 18.04 -10.47 -2.70
CA LYS A 16 17.09 -10.80 -3.79
C LYS A 16 15.74 -11.18 -3.24
N GLU A 17 15.71 -11.96 -2.17
CA GLU A 17 14.47 -12.37 -1.52
C GLU A 17 13.75 -11.16 -0.92
N ASP A 18 14.47 -10.25 -0.27
CA ASP A 18 13.92 -9.02 0.28
C ASP A 18 13.33 -8.13 -0.82
N ALA A 19 14.05 -7.99 -1.94
CA ALA A 19 13.56 -7.20 -3.08
C ALA A 19 12.29 -7.83 -3.68
N ALA A 20 12.26 -9.15 -3.82
CA ALA A 20 11.09 -9.86 -4.32
C ALA A 20 9.89 -9.71 -3.38
N GLU A 21 10.12 -9.72 -2.07
CA GLU A 21 9.07 -9.52 -1.08
C GLU A 21 8.50 -8.11 -1.15
N ILE A 22 9.36 -7.11 -1.30
CA ILE A 22 8.90 -5.72 -1.46
C ILE A 22 8.07 -5.58 -2.73
N ASP A 23 8.50 -6.19 -3.85
CA ASP A 23 7.73 -6.19 -5.09
C ASP A 23 6.32 -6.77 -4.87
N ARG A 24 6.23 -7.90 -4.16
CA ARG A 24 4.93 -8.51 -3.85
C ARG A 24 4.06 -7.59 -3.00
N GLN A 25 4.66 -6.92 -2.02
CA GLN A 25 3.93 -5.98 -1.15
C GLN A 25 3.40 -4.79 -1.95
N ILE A 26 4.20 -4.25 -2.87
CA ILE A 26 3.78 -3.12 -3.71
C ILE A 26 2.65 -3.54 -4.65
N LEU A 27 2.74 -4.71 -5.27
CA LEU A 27 1.68 -5.23 -6.14
C LEU A 27 0.39 -5.48 -5.37
N ARG A 28 0.50 -6.02 -4.16
CA ARG A 28 -0.66 -6.21 -3.29
C ARG A 28 -1.28 -4.88 -2.90
N LEU A 29 -0.45 -3.90 -2.58
CA LEU A 29 -0.91 -2.55 -2.25
C LEU A 29 -1.68 -1.93 -3.41
N GLU A 30 -1.17 -2.05 -4.63
CA GLU A 30 -1.84 -1.54 -5.82
C GLU A 30 -3.22 -2.18 -5.99
N ASP A 31 -3.32 -3.49 -5.84
CA ASP A 31 -4.58 -4.21 -5.92
C ASP A 31 -5.54 -3.79 -4.81
N ASP A 32 -5.03 -3.65 -3.60
CA ASP A 32 -5.84 -3.25 -2.44
C ASP A 32 -6.39 -1.82 -2.59
N ILE A 33 -5.60 -0.91 -3.12
CA ILE A 33 -6.05 0.47 -3.38
C ILE A 33 -7.19 0.46 -4.41
N ARG A 34 -7.06 -0.34 -5.47
CA ARG A 34 -8.10 -0.47 -6.47
C ARG A 34 -9.39 -1.05 -5.87
N LYS A 35 -9.28 -2.07 -5.04
CA LYS A 35 -10.44 -2.66 -4.35
C LYS A 35 -11.10 -1.67 -3.40
N LEU A 36 -10.30 -0.90 -2.68
CA LEU A 36 -10.81 0.12 -1.77
C LEU A 36 -11.60 1.19 -2.53
N LYS A 37 -11.10 1.62 -3.69
CA LYS A 37 -11.83 2.57 -4.53
C LYS A 37 -13.19 2.02 -4.92
N ILE A 38 -13.25 0.76 -5.33
CA ILE A 38 -14.52 0.10 -5.69
C ILE A 38 -15.46 0.07 -4.49
N GLU A 39 -14.96 -0.28 -3.31
CA GLU A 39 -15.77 -0.36 -2.09
C GLU A 39 -16.31 1.01 -1.69
N PHE A 40 -15.54 2.07 -1.82
CA PHE A 40 -16.04 3.42 -1.57
C PHE A 40 -17.09 3.83 -2.62
N ASP A 41 -16.87 3.49 -3.89
CA ASP A 41 -17.86 3.78 -4.93
C ASP A 41 -19.20 3.09 -4.63
N ILE A 42 -19.16 1.83 -4.19
CA ILE A 42 -20.33 1.08 -3.78
C ILE A 42 -21.04 1.77 -2.61
N TYR A 43 -20.26 2.22 -1.62
CA TYR A 43 -20.80 2.91 -0.47
C TYR A 43 -21.47 4.23 -0.87
N PHE A 44 -20.79 5.06 -1.68
CA PHE A 44 -21.33 6.35 -2.09
C PHE A 44 -22.54 6.23 -3.02
N ASN A 45 -22.67 5.10 -3.72
CA ASN A 45 -23.85 4.81 -4.53
C ASN A 45 -25.02 4.25 -3.71
N GLY A 46 -24.85 4.10 -2.40
CA GLY A 46 -25.90 3.66 -1.51
C GLY A 46 -26.09 2.15 -1.40
N ALA A 47 -25.23 1.36 -2.06
CA ALA A 47 -25.35 -0.10 -2.06
C ALA A 47 -24.71 -0.76 -0.82
N ALA A 48 -23.93 -0.02 -0.03
CA ALA A 48 -23.38 -0.49 1.24
C ALA A 48 -23.77 0.47 2.35
N LYS A 49 -24.02 -0.05 3.54
CA LYS A 49 -24.47 0.75 4.69
C LYS A 49 -23.34 1.48 5.39
N ARG A 50 -22.12 0.99 5.29
CA ARG A 50 -20.96 1.54 6.01
C ARG A 50 -19.80 1.76 5.07
N PRO A 51 -19.03 2.83 5.26
CA PRO A 51 -17.81 3.04 4.47
C PRO A 51 -16.75 2.01 4.84
N PRO A 52 -15.84 1.65 3.91
CA PRO A 52 -14.81 0.64 4.16
C PRO A 52 -13.60 1.20 4.92
N LEU A 53 -13.83 1.66 6.15
CA LEU A 53 -12.80 2.34 6.95
C LEU A 53 -11.72 1.38 7.45
N GLU A 54 -12.06 0.12 7.75
CA GLU A 54 -11.07 -0.87 8.18
C GLU A 54 -10.11 -1.20 7.05
N MET A 55 -10.63 -1.40 5.84
CA MET A 55 -9.80 -1.64 4.66
C MET A 55 -8.87 -0.46 4.42
N ARG A 56 -9.38 0.77 4.52
CA ARG A 56 -8.57 1.97 4.38
C ARG A 56 -7.46 2.01 5.42
N ALA A 57 -7.74 1.70 6.67
CA ALA A 57 -6.75 1.69 7.75
C ALA A 57 -5.65 0.67 7.50
N ARG A 58 -6.00 -0.53 7.00
CA ARG A 58 -5.01 -1.55 6.65
C ARG A 58 -4.08 -1.09 5.53
N ILE A 59 -4.64 -0.41 4.54
CA ILE A 59 -3.84 0.13 3.43
C ILE A 59 -2.93 1.24 3.92
N GLU A 60 -3.41 2.13 4.79
CA GLU A 60 -2.58 3.19 5.38
C GLU A 60 -1.42 2.61 6.18
N SER A 61 -1.66 1.53 6.94
CA SER A 61 -0.60 0.84 7.66
C SER A 61 0.43 0.22 6.70
N ALA A 62 -0.03 -0.37 5.60
CA ALA A 62 0.87 -0.95 4.59
C ALA A 62 1.71 0.14 3.92
N LEU A 63 1.11 1.28 3.59
CA LEU A 63 1.82 2.43 3.01
C LEU A 63 2.94 2.89 3.94
N LYS A 64 2.65 3.03 5.22
CA LYS A 64 3.64 3.45 6.21
C LYS A 64 4.77 2.43 6.34
N ARG A 65 4.44 1.15 6.40
CA ARG A 65 5.42 0.08 6.52
C ARG A 65 6.39 0.05 5.34
N ILE A 66 5.87 0.18 4.11
CA ILE A 66 6.70 0.18 2.92
C ILE A 66 7.53 1.47 2.84
N ALA A 67 6.95 2.61 3.19
CA ALA A 67 7.66 3.89 3.21
C ALA A 67 8.89 3.86 4.14
N ASP A 68 8.80 3.12 5.24
CA ASP A 68 9.87 3.02 6.23
C ASP A 68 10.91 1.95 5.87
N ASP A 69 10.71 1.19 4.81
CA ASP A 69 11.62 0.12 4.42
C ASP A 69 12.89 0.70 3.78
N ARG A 70 14.05 0.40 4.37
CA ARG A 70 15.35 0.92 3.92
C ARG A 70 15.91 0.17 2.73
N ASN A 71 15.38 -1.02 2.44
CA ASN A 71 15.89 -1.89 1.38
C ASN A 71 15.15 -1.70 0.05
N ILE A 72 14.28 -0.73 -0.02
CA ILE A 72 13.52 -0.45 -1.23
C ILE A 72 14.44 0.11 -2.32
N THR A 73 14.34 -0.45 -3.53
CA THR A 73 15.13 0.01 -4.67
C THR A 73 14.56 1.33 -5.22
N PHE A 74 15.33 1.99 -6.09
CA PHE A 74 14.88 3.22 -6.74
C PHE A 74 13.61 2.98 -7.57
N ALA A 75 13.58 1.91 -8.36
CA ALA A 75 12.43 1.57 -9.19
C ALA A 75 11.18 1.26 -8.34
N GLN A 76 11.37 0.52 -7.25
CA GLN A 76 10.29 0.21 -6.32
C GLN A 76 9.76 1.48 -5.65
N ARG A 77 10.65 2.37 -5.26
CA ARG A 77 10.25 3.65 -4.64
C ARG A 77 9.45 4.52 -5.61
N TYR A 78 9.85 4.53 -6.87
CA TYR A 78 9.09 5.27 -7.89
C TYR A 78 7.67 4.72 -8.01
N HIS A 79 7.52 3.40 -8.13
CA HIS A 79 6.22 2.75 -8.20
C HIS A 79 5.40 3.02 -6.94
N PHE A 80 6.03 2.86 -5.78
CA PHE A 80 5.40 3.11 -4.49
C PHE A 80 4.91 4.57 -4.37
N ASN A 81 5.73 5.53 -4.77
CA ASN A 81 5.36 6.95 -4.71
C ASN A 81 4.16 7.25 -5.62
N THR A 82 4.09 6.59 -6.78
CA THR A 82 2.93 6.71 -7.68
C THR A 82 1.66 6.21 -6.99
N LEU A 83 1.73 5.07 -6.31
CA LEU A 83 0.60 4.51 -5.57
C LEU A 83 0.20 5.41 -4.41
N THR A 84 1.16 5.95 -3.68
CA THR A 84 0.92 6.87 -2.57
C THR A 84 0.19 8.12 -3.04
N SER A 85 0.62 8.71 -4.16
CA SER A 85 -0.04 9.89 -4.74
C SER A 85 -1.47 9.57 -5.14
N ARG A 86 -1.69 8.42 -5.76
CA ARG A 86 -3.03 7.98 -6.15
C ARG A 86 -3.93 7.80 -4.92
N PHE A 87 -3.42 7.12 -3.91
CA PHE A 87 -4.15 6.92 -2.66
C PHE A 87 -4.51 8.25 -1.99
N ASN A 88 -3.57 9.18 -1.92
CA ASN A 88 -3.82 10.48 -1.31
C ASN A 88 -4.90 11.26 -2.04
N SER A 89 -4.94 11.19 -3.37
CA SER A 89 -6.00 11.81 -4.17
C SER A 89 -7.36 11.20 -3.88
N TYR A 90 -7.43 9.87 -3.84
CA TYR A 90 -8.67 9.17 -3.48
C TYR A 90 -9.11 9.50 -2.06
N ARG A 91 -8.17 9.50 -1.12
CA ARG A 91 -8.45 9.79 0.28
C ARG A 91 -9.08 11.17 0.45
N GLU A 92 -8.56 12.16 -0.25
CA GLU A 92 -9.10 13.52 -0.21
C GLU A 92 -10.52 13.57 -0.79
N LEU A 93 -10.76 12.86 -1.89
CA LEU A 93 -12.09 12.76 -2.49
C LEU A 93 -13.07 12.08 -1.55
N TRP A 94 -12.67 10.94 -0.94
CA TRP A 94 -13.52 10.23 0.00
C TRP A 94 -13.84 11.08 1.22
N ARG A 95 -12.86 11.80 1.75
CA ARG A 95 -13.05 12.69 2.89
C ARG A 95 -14.13 13.73 2.59
N ARG A 96 -14.07 14.37 1.43
CA ARG A 96 -15.06 15.36 1.02
C ARG A 96 -16.45 14.74 0.86
N ASN A 97 -16.51 13.57 0.24
CA ASN A 97 -17.78 12.89 0.01
C ASN A 97 -18.41 12.38 1.32
N LEU A 98 -17.59 11.90 2.25
CA LEU A 98 -18.08 11.49 3.58
C LEU A 98 -18.65 12.69 4.33
N LYS A 99 -17.96 13.82 4.26
CA LYS A 99 -18.43 15.06 4.90
C LYS A 99 -19.77 15.49 4.32
N LYS A 100 -19.95 15.40 3.00
CA LYS A 100 -21.23 15.73 2.34
C LYS A 100 -22.37 14.80 2.82
N LYS A 101 -22.05 13.55 3.14
CA LYS A 101 -23.04 12.61 3.68
C LYS A 101 -23.30 12.83 5.17
N GLY A 102 -22.61 13.76 5.82
CA GLY A 102 -22.73 14.00 7.25
C GLY A 102 -21.90 13.08 8.11
N GLU A 103 -20.95 12.35 7.54
CA GLU A 103 -20.06 11.45 8.27
C GLU A 103 -18.68 12.09 8.38
N GLU A 104 -18.22 12.32 9.62
CA GLU A 104 -16.95 13.00 9.89
C GLU A 104 -15.90 12.03 10.42
N LEU A 105 -15.73 10.88 9.77
CA LEU A 105 -14.86 9.81 10.24
C LEU A 105 -13.47 9.80 9.57
N ILE A 106 -13.12 10.84 8.85
CA ILE A 106 -11.81 10.95 8.21
C ILE A 106 -11.06 12.16 8.68
#